data_3e1825afbca5e4f0bd66eaf5efc6c6b9
#
_entry.id   3e1825afbca5e4f0bd66eaf5efc6c6b9
#
_cell.length_a   1.000
_cell.length_b   1.000
_cell.length_c   1.000
_cell.angle_alpha   90.00
_cell.angle_beta   90.00
_cell.angle_gamma   90.00
#
_symmetry.space_group_name_H-M   'P 1'
#
loop_
_entity.id
_entity.type
_entity.pdbx_description
1 polymer ?
#
loop_
_entity_poly.entity_id
_entity_poly.type
_entity_poly.pdbx_seq_one_letter_code
_entity_poly.pdbx_strand_id
1 'polypeptide(L)'
;VVSEIRIYVEGGGDAKSTKIALREGFDRFLGELKAKARQCRLGWRVVLGGGLDETVKDFQLAVRNHPAAMNMLLVDSDGPVEGTARQHLAGKLARSSDLEESQCHLMVQVMESWLIADVEALERFYGSGFQRSAIPGGEDVEQVAKDRVLTGLERATRNTVKRKYHKIMHGGKLLGIVRPAVVRTKASCCNRLFETLESVITEGRA
;
A
#
# COMPACT_ATOMS: atom_id res chain seq x y z
N VAL A 1 13.89 9.32 -20.12
CA VAL A 1 12.99 8.16 -20.26
C VAL A 1 13.14 7.30 -19.01
N VAL A 2 12.02 6.98 -18.34
CA VAL A 2 12.00 6.09 -17.16
C VAL A 2 12.34 4.67 -17.61
N SER A 3 13.27 4.01 -16.91
CA SER A 3 13.66 2.62 -17.21
C SER A 3 13.11 1.59 -16.24
N GLU A 4 12.75 2.00 -15.03
CA GLU A 4 12.28 1.12 -13.95
C GLU A 4 11.32 1.90 -13.02
N ILE A 5 10.33 1.22 -12.49
CA ILE A 5 9.46 1.68 -11.41
C ILE A 5 9.89 0.99 -10.12
N ARG A 6 10.20 1.78 -9.09
CA ARG A 6 10.60 1.32 -7.75
C ARG A 6 9.64 1.87 -6.71
N ILE A 7 8.97 1.01 -5.96
CA ILE A 7 8.01 1.40 -4.92
C ILE A 7 8.59 0.99 -3.57
N TYR A 8 8.95 1.98 -2.77
CA TYR A 8 9.45 1.83 -1.41
C TYR A 8 8.30 1.83 -0.44
N VAL A 9 8.06 0.69 0.20
CA VAL A 9 6.85 0.47 1.00
C VAL A 9 7.21 0.26 2.45
N GLU A 10 6.51 0.95 3.33
CA GLU A 10 6.57 0.70 4.77
C GLU A 10 5.91 -0.62 5.13
N GLY A 11 6.56 -1.39 6.00
CA GLY A 11 6.00 -2.61 6.57
C GLY A 11 6.89 -3.83 6.44
N GLY A 12 6.35 -4.96 6.89
CA GLY A 12 7.04 -6.25 6.90
C GLY A 12 7.90 -6.50 8.12
N GLY A 13 8.07 -5.53 9.03
CA GLY A 13 8.92 -5.66 10.22
C GLY A 13 10.36 -6.06 9.87
N ASP A 14 11.09 -6.62 10.83
CA ASP A 14 12.53 -6.93 10.67
C ASP A 14 12.79 -8.32 10.07
N ALA A 15 11.84 -9.25 10.21
CA ALA A 15 12.02 -10.62 9.74
C ALA A 15 11.91 -10.72 8.22
N LYS A 16 12.88 -11.41 7.60
CA LYS A 16 12.93 -11.61 6.14
C LYS A 16 11.67 -12.28 5.58
N SER A 17 11.13 -13.28 6.29
CA SER A 17 9.92 -13.99 5.87
C SER A 17 8.68 -13.10 5.81
N THR A 18 8.55 -12.15 6.73
CA THR A 18 7.42 -11.21 6.76
C THR A 18 7.52 -10.17 5.64
N LYS A 19 8.72 -9.69 5.36
CA LYS A 19 8.99 -8.83 4.20
C LYS A 19 8.66 -9.54 2.89
N ILE A 20 9.00 -10.83 2.75
CA ILE A 20 8.65 -11.62 1.56
C ILE A 20 7.14 -11.72 1.39
N ALA A 21 6.40 -12.12 2.43
CA ALA A 21 4.95 -12.27 2.35
C ALA A 21 4.23 -10.96 2.01
N LEU A 22 4.69 -9.84 2.57
CA LEU A 22 4.11 -8.54 2.26
C LEU A 22 4.45 -8.08 0.83
N ARG A 23 5.68 -8.32 0.37
CA ARG A 23 6.07 -8.05 -1.02
C ARG A 23 5.22 -8.83 -2.01
N GLU A 24 4.99 -10.11 -1.77
CA GLU A 24 4.10 -10.93 -2.60
C GLU A 24 2.68 -10.39 -2.61
N GLY A 25 2.19 -9.88 -1.47
CA GLY A 25 0.90 -9.20 -1.36
C GLY A 25 0.82 -7.98 -2.29
N PHE A 26 1.79 -7.07 -2.22
CA PHE A 26 1.86 -5.91 -3.12
C PHE A 26 2.05 -6.30 -4.59
N ASP A 27 2.87 -7.30 -4.87
CA ASP A 27 3.10 -7.81 -6.24
C ASP A 27 1.82 -8.36 -6.87
N ARG A 28 0.91 -8.93 -6.08
CA ARG A 28 -0.41 -9.39 -6.56
C ARG A 28 -1.39 -8.23 -6.66
N PHE A 29 -1.44 -7.37 -5.65
CA PHE A 29 -2.35 -6.21 -5.61
C PHE A 29 -2.08 -5.26 -6.78
N LEU A 30 -0.82 -5.03 -7.13
CA LEU A 30 -0.39 -4.22 -8.27
C LEU A 30 -0.12 -5.05 -9.54
N GLY A 31 -0.62 -6.30 -9.59
CA GLY A 31 -0.24 -7.27 -10.61
C GLY A 31 -0.55 -6.86 -12.05
N GLU A 32 -1.71 -6.20 -12.28
CA GLU A 32 -2.08 -5.69 -13.59
C GLU A 32 -1.13 -4.58 -14.07
N LEU A 33 -0.76 -3.66 -13.18
CA LEU A 33 0.19 -2.59 -13.48
C LEU A 33 1.59 -3.15 -13.74
N LYS A 34 2.01 -4.11 -12.93
CA LYS A 34 3.29 -4.83 -13.13
C LYS A 34 3.33 -5.54 -14.49
N ALA A 35 2.22 -6.16 -14.91
CA ALA A 35 2.13 -6.80 -16.24
C ALA A 35 2.22 -5.76 -17.37
N LYS A 36 1.50 -4.64 -17.25
CA LYS A 36 1.57 -3.52 -18.22
C LYS A 36 2.98 -2.93 -18.30
N ALA A 37 3.64 -2.69 -17.16
CA ALA A 37 5.02 -2.19 -17.10
C ALA A 37 5.98 -3.12 -17.87
N ARG A 38 5.87 -4.44 -17.66
CA ARG A 38 6.68 -5.43 -18.40
C ARG A 38 6.44 -5.40 -19.90
N GLN A 39 5.19 -5.24 -20.34
CA GLN A 39 4.87 -5.08 -21.76
C GLN A 39 5.55 -3.84 -22.36
N CYS A 40 5.70 -2.78 -21.56
CA CYS A 40 6.42 -1.56 -21.94
C CYS A 40 7.94 -1.65 -21.70
N ARG A 41 8.47 -2.83 -21.34
CA ARG A 41 9.89 -3.07 -21.02
C ARG A 41 10.41 -2.25 -19.85
N LEU A 42 9.53 -1.81 -18.97
CA LEU A 42 9.91 -1.14 -17.72
C LEU A 42 10.26 -2.17 -16.64
N GLY A 43 11.35 -1.96 -15.92
CA GLY A 43 11.66 -2.68 -14.71
C GLY A 43 10.59 -2.43 -13.64
N TRP A 44 10.36 -3.41 -12.76
CA TRP A 44 9.39 -3.30 -11.67
C TRP A 44 9.95 -3.86 -10.38
N ARG A 45 9.95 -3.06 -9.32
CA ARG A 45 10.49 -3.47 -8.03
C ARG A 45 9.65 -2.90 -6.87
N VAL A 46 9.22 -3.78 -5.96
CA VAL A 46 8.69 -3.41 -4.64
C VAL A 46 9.76 -3.67 -3.60
N VAL A 47 10.12 -2.65 -2.83
CA VAL A 47 11.16 -2.68 -1.79
C VAL A 47 10.51 -2.45 -0.43
N LEU A 48 10.66 -3.39 0.50
CA LEU A 48 10.13 -3.28 1.86
C LEU A 48 11.22 -2.73 2.79
N GLY A 49 11.00 -1.52 3.33
CA GLY A 49 11.95 -0.86 4.21
C GLY A 49 11.91 -1.38 5.65
N GLY A 50 10.73 -1.77 6.13
CA GLY A 50 10.48 -2.02 7.56
C GLY A 50 9.70 -0.87 8.17
N GLY A 51 10.28 -0.07 9.05
CA GLY A 51 9.64 1.12 9.61
C GLY A 51 9.67 2.34 8.68
N LEU A 52 8.90 3.37 9.03
CA LEU A 52 8.77 4.60 8.25
C LEU A 52 10.14 5.27 7.98
N ASP A 53 10.93 5.51 9.02
CA ASP A 53 12.20 6.25 8.90
C ASP A 53 13.23 5.49 8.02
N GLU A 54 13.28 4.16 8.12
CA GLU A 54 14.13 3.32 7.28
C GLU A 54 13.66 3.36 5.82
N THR A 55 12.35 3.24 5.59
CA THR A 55 11.74 3.29 4.26
C THR A 55 12.00 4.64 3.57
N VAL A 56 11.84 5.74 4.30
CA VAL A 56 12.12 7.10 3.79
C VAL A 56 13.59 7.26 3.45
N LYS A 57 14.49 6.77 4.30
CA LYS A 57 15.94 6.80 4.05
C LYS A 57 16.33 6.03 2.78
N ASP A 58 15.80 4.82 2.62
CA ASP A 58 16.05 3.98 1.45
C ASP A 58 15.50 4.63 0.17
N PHE A 59 14.29 5.21 0.24
CA PHE A 59 13.70 5.96 -0.86
C PHE A 59 14.58 7.17 -1.27
N GLN A 60 14.99 8.00 -0.31
CA GLN A 60 15.82 9.17 -0.59
C GLN A 60 17.20 8.80 -1.18
N LEU A 61 17.77 7.67 -0.72
CA LEU A 61 19.00 7.13 -1.28
C LEU A 61 18.77 6.68 -2.73
N ALA A 62 17.65 6.03 -3.00
CA ALA A 62 17.30 5.55 -4.33
C ALA A 62 17.05 6.68 -5.33
N VAL A 63 16.42 7.77 -4.94
CA VAL A 63 16.23 8.96 -5.80
C VAL A 63 17.58 9.45 -6.32
N ARG A 64 18.62 9.42 -5.48
CA ARG A 64 19.98 9.84 -5.87
C ARG A 64 20.70 8.80 -6.71
N ASN A 65 20.57 7.51 -6.36
CA ASN A 65 21.37 6.44 -6.97
C ASN A 65 20.73 5.86 -8.23
N HIS A 66 19.42 6.08 -8.43
CA HIS A 66 18.67 5.55 -9.58
C HIS A 66 17.87 6.67 -10.26
N PRO A 67 18.54 7.69 -10.84
CA PRO A 67 17.85 8.85 -11.43
C PRO A 67 17.03 8.51 -12.67
N ALA A 68 17.32 7.39 -13.33
CA ALA A 68 16.54 6.87 -14.46
C ALA A 68 15.33 6.02 -14.04
N ALA A 69 15.12 5.83 -12.73
CA ALA A 69 13.94 5.12 -12.23
C ALA A 69 12.89 6.10 -11.69
N MET A 70 11.63 5.76 -11.87
CA MET A 70 10.56 6.36 -11.09
C MET A 70 10.58 5.75 -9.69
N ASN A 71 11.17 6.48 -8.75
CA ASN A 71 11.21 6.08 -7.34
C ASN A 71 9.98 6.65 -6.63
N MET A 72 9.20 5.81 -5.98
CA MET A 72 7.96 6.17 -5.29
C MET A 72 8.01 5.70 -3.84
N LEU A 73 7.56 6.55 -2.92
CA LEU A 73 7.38 6.23 -1.51
C LEU A 73 5.91 5.92 -1.26
N LEU A 74 5.61 4.80 -0.58
CA LEU A 74 4.28 4.39 -0.17
C LEU A 74 4.30 3.96 1.29
N VAL A 75 3.70 4.78 2.16
CA VAL A 75 3.75 4.57 3.61
C VAL A 75 2.37 4.78 4.26
N ASP A 76 2.19 4.24 5.46
CA ASP A 76 1.01 4.52 6.28
C ASP A 76 1.01 6.02 6.66
N SER A 77 -0.15 6.68 6.67
CA SER A 77 -0.25 8.08 7.12
C SER A 77 -0.37 8.17 8.64
N ASP A 78 -0.68 7.06 9.31
CA ASP A 78 -0.90 6.93 10.75
C ASP A 78 -2.00 7.83 11.35
N GLY A 79 -2.68 8.60 10.50
CA GLY A 79 -3.78 9.50 10.90
C GLY A 79 -4.46 10.12 9.67
N PRO A 80 -5.43 11.01 9.90
CA PRO A 80 -6.07 11.77 8.84
C PRO A 80 -5.05 12.60 8.04
N VAL A 81 -5.31 12.74 6.75
CA VAL A 81 -4.43 13.49 5.84
C VAL A 81 -5.11 14.80 5.45
N GLU A 82 -4.45 15.91 5.73
CA GLU A 82 -4.81 17.23 5.25
C GLU A 82 -3.80 17.66 4.18
N GLY A 83 -4.30 18.07 3.01
CA GLY A 83 -3.44 18.45 1.88
C GLY A 83 -2.84 17.28 1.12
N THR A 84 -1.62 17.46 0.59
CA THR A 84 -0.97 16.46 -0.26
C THR A 84 -0.13 15.46 0.53
N ALA A 85 0.19 14.31 -0.09
CA ALA A 85 1.04 13.30 0.53
C ALA A 85 2.44 13.86 0.87
N ARG A 86 3.00 14.68 -0.02
CA ARG A 86 4.28 15.33 0.23
C ARG A 86 4.22 16.30 1.41
N GLN A 87 3.12 17.08 1.54
CA GLN A 87 2.92 17.96 2.68
C GLN A 87 2.80 17.19 3.99
N HIS A 88 2.04 16.08 3.99
CA HIS A 88 1.91 15.20 5.15
C HIS A 88 3.27 14.64 5.60
N LEU A 89 4.13 14.29 4.65
CA LEU A 89 5.46 13.73 4.90
C LEU A 89 6.57 14.77 5.07
N ALA A 90 6.28 16.07 5.00
CA ALA A 90 7.29 17.13 5.00
C ALA A 90 8.24 17.09 6.19
N GLY A 91 7.77 16.68 7.37
CA GLY A 91 8.61 16.53 8.57
C GLY A 91 9.54 15.31 8.55
N LYS A 92 9.29 14.35 7.67
CA LYS A 92 10.08 13.11 7.52
C LYS A 92 11.01 13.15 6.31
N LEU A 93 10.58 13.82 5.26
CA LEU A 93 11.40 14.03 4.08
C LEU A 93 12.46 15.08 4.43
N ALA A 94 13.76 14.74 4.31
CA ALA A 94 14.81 15.74 4.39
C ALA A 94 14.46 16.91 3.45
N ARG A 95 14.94 18.12 3.72
CA ARG A 95 14.68 19.34 2.92
C ARG A 95 15.16 19.21 1.45
N SER A 96 14.72 18.15 0.79
CA SER A 96 14.91 17.88 -0.62
C SER A 96 13.82 18.65 -1.35
N SER A 97 14.17 19.80 -1.89
CA SER A 97 13.30 20.63 -2.73
C SER A 97 12.85 19.92 -4.01
N ASP A 98 13.47 18.82 -4.36
CA ASP A 98 13.42 18.20 -5.68
C ASP A 98 12.46 16.99 -5.76
N LEU A 99 11.79 16.62 -4.66
CA LEU A 99 10.79 15.54 -4.70
C LEU A 99 9.46 16.04 -5.26
N GLU A 100 8.94 15.32 -6.23
CA GLU A 100 7.63 15.61 -6.81
C GLU A 100 6.50 14.96 -6.01
N GLU A 101 5.30 15.53 -6.10
CA GLU A 101 4.10 14.95 -5.47
C GLU A 101 3.79 13.54 -6.00
N SER A 102 4.11 13.28 -7.27
CA SER A 102 3.98 11.98 -7.93
C SER A 102 4.85 10.88 -7.32
N GLN A 103 5.87 11.25 -6.54
CA GLN A 103 6.76 10.31 -5.86
C GLN A 103 6.28 9.95 -4.44
N CYS A 104 5.27 10.66 -3.91
CA CYS A 104 4.81 10.50 -2.53
C CYS A 104 3.38 9.97 -2.50
N HIS A 105 3.18 8.80 -1.88
CA HIS A 105 1.88 8.15 -1.74
C HIS A 105 1.65 7.67 -0.31
N LEU A 106 0.38 7.66 0.10
CA LEU A 106 -0.04 7.27 1.43
C LEU A 106 -1.05 6.14 1.39
N MET A 107 -0.93 5.22 2.33
CA MET A 107 -1.98 4.28 2.73
C MET A 107 -2.73 4.92 3.91
N VAL A 108 -3.88 5.53 3.63
CA VAL A 108 -4.63 6.31 4.63
C VAL A 108 -5.66 5.41 5.33
N GLN A 109 -5.71 5.32 6.64
CA GLN A 109 -4.69 5.79 7.58
C GLN A 109 -3.60 4.73 7.80
N VAL A 110 -3.88 3.48 7.41
CA VAL A 110 -2.99 2.31 7.42
C VAL A 110 -3.33 1.39 6.25
N MET A 111 -2.40 0.52 5.87
CA MET A 111 -2.62 -0.48 4.82
C MET A 111 -3.90 -1.31 5.05
N GLU A 112 -4.25 -1.56 6.29
CA GLU A 112 -5.46 -2.32 6.65
C GLU A 112 -6.76 -1.63 6.23
N SER A 113 -6.76 -0.31 5.98
CA SER A 113 -7.90 0.40 5.39
C SER A 113 -8.24 -0.16 4.00
N TRP A 114 -7.24 -0.53 3.20
CA TRP A 114 -7.46 -1.19 1.91
C TRP A 114 -8.08 -2.59 2.07
N LEU A 115 -7.73 -3.31 3.13
CA LEU A 115 -8.28 -4.64 3.39
C LEU A 115 -9.78 -4.57 3.71
N ILE A 116 -10.20 -3.62 4.54
CA ILE A 116 -11.62 -3.46 4.92
C ILE A 116 -12.49 -2.91 3.79
N ALA A 117 -11.89 -2.32 2.75
CA ALA A 117 -12.63 -1.88 1.57
C ALA A 117 -13.30 -3.06 0.83
N ASP A 118 -12.65 -4.23 0.78
CA ASP A 118 -13.16 -5.45 0.13
C ASP A 118 -13.55 -6.51 1.17
N VAL A 119 -14.66 -6.26 1.87
CA VAL A 119 -15.18 -7.15 2.92
C VAL A 119 -15.47 -8.56 2.39
N GLU A 120 -15.86 -8.70 1.13
CA GLU A 120 -16.11 -10.00 0.51
C GLU A 120 -14.83 -10.84 0.39
N ALA A 121 -13.69 -10.21 0.09
CA ALA A 121 -12.41 -10.90 0.07
C ALA A 121 -12.01 -11.37 1.48
N LEU A 122 -12.25 -10.54 2.51
CA LEU A 122 -12.05 -10.92 3.90
C LEU A 122 -12.91 -12.13 4.29
N GLU A 123 -14.21 -12.08 3.95
CA GLU A 123 -15.17 -13.16 4.27
C GLU A 123 -14.75 -14.49 3.60
N ARG A 124 -14.38 -14.44 2.32
CA ARG A 124 -13.86 -15.63 1.61
C ARG A 124 -12.57 -16.18 2.25
N PHE A 125 -11.68 -15.30 2.71
CA PHE A 125 -10.43 -15.73 3.32
C PHE A 125 -10.63 -16.38 4.68
N TYR A 126 -11.46 -15.78 5.54
CA TYR A 126 -11.65 -16.26 6.90
C TYR A 126 -12.70 -17.37 7.02
N GLY A 127 -13.70 -17.37 6.15
CA GLY A 127 -14.76 -18.38 6.12
C GLY A 127 -15.69 -18.35 7.33
N SER A 128 -16.10 -19.52 7.79
CA SER A 128 -17.02 -19.66 8.91
C SER A 128 -16.53 -18.94 10.17
N GLY A 129 -17.46 -18.27 10.87
CA GLY A 129 -17.16 -17.49 12.06
C GLY A 129 -16.75 -16.03 11.78
N PHE A 130 -16.59 -15.62 10.51
CA PHE A 130 -16.33 -14.23 10.16
C PHE A 130 -17.55 -13.36 10.43
N GLN A 131 -17.35 -12.26 11.16
CA GLN A 131 -18.40 -11.33 11.57
C GLN A 131 -18.36 -10.07 10.71
N ARG A 132 -19.02 -10.09 9.56
CA ARG A 132 -19.04 -8.96 8.60
C ARG A 132 -19.46 -7.63 9.24
N SER A 133 -20.45 -7.66 10.14
CA SER A 133 -20.94 -6.46 10.82
C SER A 133 -19.93 -5.79 11.77
N ALA A 134 -18.85 -6.46 12.11
CA ALA A 134 -17.77 -5.88 12.93
C ALA A 134 -16.78 -5.07 12.10
N ILE A 135 -16.75 -5.22 10.77
CA ILE A 135 -15.91 -4.41 9.90
C ILE A 135 -16.54 -3.01 9.79
N PRO A 136 -15.78 -1.95 10.10
CA PRO A 136 -16.27 -0.59 9.91
C PRO A 136 -16.57 -0.35 8.42
N GLY A 137 -17.80 0.04 8.13
CA GLY A 137 -18.27 0.34 6.78
C GLY A 137 -18.14 1.83 6.45
N GLY A 138 -18.33 2.15 5.17
CA GLY A 138 -18.35 3.51 4.63
C GLY A 138 -18.08 3.51 3.14
N GLU A 139 -18.43 4.62 2.49
CA GLU A 139 -18.07 4.85 1.08
C GLU A 139 -16.59 5.21 0.95
N ASP A 140 -16.01 5.79 2.02
CA ASP A 140 -14.60 6.16 2.09
C ASP A 140 -13.95 5.53 3.32
N VAL A 141 -13.09 4.53 3.10
CA VAL A 141 -12.36 3.82 4.16
C VAL A 141 -11.20 4.65 4.73
N GLU A 142 -10.78 5.69 4.03
CA GLU A 142 -9.71 6.60 4.46
C GLU A 142 -10.16 7.52 5.61
N GLN A 143 -11.47 7.70 5.78
CA GLN A 143 -12.05 8.42 6.92
C GLN A 143 -12.21 7.56 8.17
N VAL A 144 -11.98 6.26 8.08
CA VAL A 144 -12.08 5.36 9.23
C VAL A 144 -10.80 5.42 10.04
N ALA A 145 -10.92 5.84 11.31
CA ALA A 145 -9.76 5.93 12.20
C ALA A 145 -9.02 4.58 12.33
N LYS A 146 -7.68 4.64 12.32
CA LYS A 146 -6.77 3.48 12.41
C LYS A 146 -7.20 2.46 13.45
N ASP A 147 -7.47 2.92 14.68
CA ASP A 147 -7.86 2.03 15.78
C ASP A 147 -9.18 1.32 15.52
N ARG A 148 -10.13 1.98 14.83
CA ARG A 148 -11.39 1.35 14.43
C ARG A 148 -11.19 0.31 13.34
N VAL A 149 -10.30 0.55 12.38
CA VAL A 149 -9.93 -0.42 11.35
C VAL A 149 -9.35 -1.68 11.99
N LEU A 150 -8.33 -1.53 12.84
CA LEU A 150 -7.65 -2.65 13.49
C LEU A 150 -8.58 -3.42 14.44
N THR A 151 -9.31 -2.72 15.29
CA THR A 151 -10.27 -3.34 16.21
C THR A 151 -11.39 -4.05 15.46
N GLY A 152 -11.87 -3.47 14.35
CA GLY A 152 -12.87 -4.07 13.49
C GLY A 152 -12.41 -5.39 12.89
N LEU A 153 -11.21 -5.42 12.31
CA LEU A 153 -10.59 -6.64 11.78
C LEU A 153 -10.44 -7.71 12.86
N GLU A 154 -9.95 -7.33 14.05
CA GLU A 154 -9.80 -8.27 15.15
C GLU A 154 -11.13 -8.87 15.61
N ARG A 155 -12.16 -8.03 15.78
CA ARG A 155 -13.51 -8.48 16.17
C ARG A 155 -14.13 -9.37 15.11
N ALA A 156 -14.03 -8.99 13.85
CA ALA A 156 -14.60 -9.75 12.74
C ALA A 156 -14.01 -11.16 12.61
N THR A 157 -12.76 -11.35 13.01
CA THR A 157 -12.01 -12.58 12.70
C THR A 157 -11.76 -13.49 13.89
N ARG A 158 -11.98 -13.03 15.13
CA ARG A 158 -11.63 -13.76 16.36
C ARG A 158 -12.23 -15.17 16.48
N ASN A 159 -13.42 -15.38 15.90
CA ASN A 159 -14.16 -16.64 15.99
C ASN A 159 -13.95 -17.56 14.78
N THR A 160 -13.06 -17.19 13.86
CA THR A 160 -12.75 -18.00 12.68
C THR A 160 -11.68 -19.05 12.96
N VAL A 161 -11.59 -20.08 12.11
CA VAL A 161 -10.53 -21.10 12.20
C VAL A 161 -9.13 -20.46 12.06
N LYS A 162 -9.00 -19.37 11.27
CA LYS A 162 -7.74 -18.63 11.11
C LYS A 162 -7.44 -17.70 12.30
N ARG A 163 -8.36 -17.61 13.26
CA ARG A 163 -8.26 -16.79 14.47
C ARG A 163 -8.22 -15.28 14.17
N LYS A 164 -8.04 -14.51 15.23
CA LYS A 164 -7.95 -13.05 15.21
C LYS A 164 -6.94 -12.55 14.17
N TYR A 165 -7.30 -11.47 13.45
CA TYR A 165 -6.38 -10.80 12.52
C TYR A 165 -5.03 -10.52 13.17
N HIS A 166 -3.99 -10.80 12.43
CA HIS A 166 -2.62 -10.50 12.83
C HIS A 166 -1.86 -9.92 11.63
N LYS A 167 -1.37 -8.68 11.76
CA LYS A 167 -0.76 -7.91 10.67
C LYS A 167 0.30 -8.71 9.90
N ILE A 168 1.21 -9.33 10.62
CA ILE A 168 2.33 -10.08 10.03
C ILE A 168 1.87 -11.37 9.32
N MET A 169 0.96 -12.12 9.92
CA MET A 169 0.54 -13.43 9.40
C MET A 169 -0.47 -13.33 8.25
N HIS A 170 -1.33 -12.33 8.31
CA HIS A 170 -2.48 -12.22 7.41
C HIS A 170 -2.38 -11.04 6.44
N GLY A 171 -1.73 -9.93 6.82
CA GLY A 171 -1.73 -8.69 6.04
C GLY A 171 -1.31 -8.87 4.58
N GLY A 172 -0.13 -9.45 4.34
CA GLY A 172 0.35 -9.68 2.97
C GLY A 172 -0.53 -10.65 2.17
N LYS A 173 -1.07 -11.70 2.83
CA LYS A 173 -1.98 -12.66 2.17
C LYS A 173 -3.29 -12.00 1.78
N LEU A 174 -3.86 -11.19 2.67
CA LEU A 174 -5.09 -10.45 2.42
C LEU A 174 -4.90 -9.40 1.33
N LEU A 175 -3.81 -8.64 1.39
CA LEU A 175 -3.48 -7.67 0.35
C LEU A 175 -3.40 -8.32 -1.04
N GLY A 176 -2.88 -9.54 -1.11
CA GLY A 176 -2.79 -10.30 -2.38
C GLY A 176 -4.10 -10.85 -2.92
N ILE A 177 -5.22 -10.73 -2.19
CA ILE A 177 -6.53 -11.26 -2.60
C ILE A 177 -7.65 -10.21 -2.63
N VAL A 178 -7.47 -9.05 -1.96
CA VAL A 178 -8.41 -7.93 -2.12
C VAL A 178 -8.34 -7.41 -3.55
N ARG A 179 -9.49 -6.99 -4.08
CA ARG A 179 -9.63 -6.53 -5.47
C ARG A 179 -9.25 -5.06 -5.58
N PRO A 180 -8.19 -4.71 -6.32
CA PRO A 180 -7.78 -3.31 -6.47
C PRO A 180 -8.91 -2.40 -6.96
N ALA A 181 -9.72 -2.87 -7.90
CA ALA A 181 -10.86 -2.11 -8.41
C ALA A 181 -11.86 -1.71 -7.32
N VAL A 182 -12.09 -2.59 -6.31
CA VAL A 182 -12.97 -2.28 -5.17
C VAL A 182 -12.29 -1.31 -4.21
N VAL A 183 -11.00 -1.50 -3.94
CA VAL A 183 -10.26 -0.60 -3.05
C VAL A 183 -10.21 0.82 -3.62
N ARG A 184 -9.90 0.96 -4.90
CA ARG A 184 -9.83 2.26 -5.61
C ARG A 184 -11.12 3.07 -5.53
N THR A 185 -12.29 2.43 -5.49
CA THR A 185 -13.58 3.14 -5.35
C THR A 185 -13.85 3.69 -3.96
N LYS A 186 -13.11 3.21 -2.94
CA LYS A 186 -13.31 3.55 -1.52
C LYS A 186 -12.10 4.19 -0.85
N ALA A 187 -11.00 4.33 -1.58
CA ALA A 187 -9.74 4.88 -1.09
C ALA A 187 -9.13 5.76 -2.19
N SER A 188 -9.31 7.05 -2.06
CA SER A 188 -8.89 8.05 -3.07
C SER A 188 -7.36 8.08 -3.23
N CYS A 189 -6.61 7.96 -2.13
CA CYS A 189 -5.15 7.89 -2.15
C CYS A 189 -4.64 6.61 -2.83
N CYS A 190 -5.34 5.47 -2.64
CA CYS A 190 -5.06 4.26 -3.39
C CYS A 190 -5.32 4.47 -4.89
N ASN A 191 -6.45 5.09 -5.27
CA ASN A 191 -6.75 5.38 -6.67
C ASN A 191 -5.66 6.28 -7.29
N ARG A 192 -5.24 7.33 -6.58
CA ARG A 192 -4.15 8.22 -7.02
C ARG A 192 -2.83 7.46 -7.27
N LEU A 193 -2.48 6.48 -6.43
CA LEU A 193 -1.31 5.62 -6.66
C LEU A 193 -1.43 4.89 -8.01
N PHE A 194 -2.59 4.30 -8.28
CA PHE A 194 -2.83 3.60 -9.54
C PHE A 194 -2.76 4.54 -10.75
N GLU A 195 -3.40 5.70 -10.69
CA GLU A 195 -3.36 6.72 -11.76
C GLU A 195 -1.94 7.17 -12.04
N THR A 196 -1.14 7.44 -11.00
CA THR A 196 0.26 7.82 -11.17
C THR A 196 1.07 6.71 -11.83
N LEU A 197 0.90 5.45 -11.41
CA LEU A 197 1.58 4.31 -12.02
C LEU A 197 1.15 4.09 -13.48
N GLU A 198 -0.14 4.25 -13.78
CA GLU A 198 -0.69 4.16 -15.14
C GLU A 198 -0.10 5.24 -16.06
N SER A 199 0.04 6.49 -15.57
CA SER A 199 0.67 7.59 -16.30
C SER A 199 2.12 7.29 -16.62
N VAL A 200 2.92 6.92 -15.61
CA VAL A 200 4.34 6.57 -15.78
C VAL A 200 4.54 5.43 -16.79
N ILE A 201 3.69 4.41 -16.76
CA ILE A 201 3.77 3.27 -17.69
C ILE A 201 3.43 3.73 -19.12
N THR A 202 2.48 4.65 -19.29
CA THR A 202 2.06 5.17 -20.58
C THR A 202 3.12 6.08 -21.18
N GLU A 203 3.69 6.98 -20.39
CA GLU A 203 4.76 7.90 -20.80
C GLU A 203 6.08 7.18 -21.12
N GLY A 204 6.36 6.07 -20.43
CA GLY A 204 7.52 5.21 -20.74
C GLY A 204 7.44 4.50 -22.09
N ARG A 205 6.29 4.58 -22.79
CA ARG A 205 6.11 4.07 -24.15
C ARG A 205 6.61 5.01 -25.25
N ALA A 206 6.72 6.30 -24.95
CA ALA A 206 7.18 7.31 -25.91
C ALA A 206 8.70 7.38 -25.96
#